data_6685099e8e0dfdad67e41c45394af568
#
_entry.id   6685099e8e0dfdad67e41c45394af568
#
_cell.length_a   1.000
_cell.length_b   1.000
_cell.length_c   1.000
_cell.angle_alpha   90.00
_cell.angle_beta   90.00
_cell.angle_gamma   90.00
#
_symmetry.space_group_name_H-M   'P 1'
#
loop_
_entity.id
_entity.type
_entity.pdbx_description
1 polymer ?
#
loop_
_entity_poly.entity_id
_entity_poly.type
_entity_poly.pdbx_seq_one_letter_code
_entity_poly.pdbx_strand_id
1 'polypeptide(L)'
;LQQVMDQICCKKVEDFKQAVSQTIITTSSDTTRPVLTGVYWHSHEGQLYLASTDGYRLSERRLVETKSEVSAIIPTQTLQEVLRNITEETEEVNILFDEIQVQFRINDTEIISRLIDGNFPDYRQLIPKNSETKAILNKADFIRITKIAGLFARESGGSVTLTTDLKNK
;
A
#
# COMPACT_ATOMS: atom_id res chain seq x y z
N LEU A 1 4.02 -28.77 17.95
CA LEU A 1 4.66 -27.44 17.91
C LEU A 1 3.60 -26.45 17.47
N GLN A 2 3.10 -25.64 18.43
CA GLN A 2 2.19 -24.53 18.15
C GLN A 2 3.04 -23.46 17.47
N GLN A 3 2.87 -23.27 16.17
CA GLN A 3 3.48 -22.16 15.45
C GLN A 3 2.95 -20.86 16.08
N VAL A 4 3.86 -20.01 16.52
CA VAL A 4 3.50 -18.68 17.02
C VAL A 4 3.07 -17.87 15.81
N MET A 5 1.77 -17.67 15.66
CA MET A 5 1.21 -16.81 14.63
C MET A 5 1.18 -15.38 15.18
N ASP A 6 1.83 -14.47 14.46
CA ASP A 6 1.70 -13.04 14.76
C ASP A 6 0.30 -12.56 14.43
N GLN A 7 -0.40 -12.05 15.44
CA GLN A 7 -1.77 -11.57 15.28
C GLN A 7 -1.84 -10.05 15.35
N ILE A 8 -2.49 -9.46 14.38
CA ILE A 8 -2.78 -8.03 14.31
C ILE A 8 -4.29 -7.84 14.17
N CYS A 9 -4.86 -6.98 15.00
CA CYS A 9 -6.27 -6.62 14.94
C CYS A 9 -6.42 -5.15 14.54
N CYS A 10 -7.09 -4.90 13.42
CA CYS A 10 -7.40 -3.56 12.92
C CYS A 10 -8.85 -3.21 13.24
N LYS A 11 -9.08 -2.48 14.35
CA LYS A 11 -10.40 -2.00 14.76
C LYS A 11 -10.89 -0.79 13.98
N LYS A 12 -9.99 -0.06 13.33
CA LYS A 12 -10.34 1.05 12.45
C LYS A 12 -10.39 0.55 11.01
N VAL A 13 -11.50 -0.08 10.67
CA VAL A 13 -11.70 -0.74 9.36
C VAL A 13 -11.54 0.24 8.21
N GLU A 14 -11.99 1.48 8.36
CA GLU A 14 -11.87 2.50 7.31
C GLU A 14 -10.40 2.92 7.07
N ASP A 15 -9.60 3.02 8.15
CA ASP A 15 -8.15 3.26 8.02
C ASP A 15 -7.45 2.08 7.31
N PHE A 16 -7.88 0.85 7.61
CA PHE A 16 -7.40 -0.36 6.94
C PHE A 16 -7.73 -0.35 5.44
N LYS A 17 -9.01 -0.11 5.09
CA LYS A 17 -9.46 0.01 3.70
C LYS A 17 -8.65 1.06 2.94
N GLN A 18 -8.49 2.22 3.55
CA GLN A 18 -7.74 3.32 2.95
C GLN A 18 -6.26 2.95 2.76
N ALA A 19 -5.63 2.36 3.78
CA ALA A 19 -4.23 1.96 3.70
C ALA A 19 -3.98 0.94 2.57
N VAL A 20 -4.80 -0.10 2.51
CA VAL A 20 -4.71 -1.12 1.46
C VAL A 20 -4.99 -0.51 0.09
N SER A 21 -6.08 0.27 -0.06
CA SER A 21 -6.44 0.90 -1.33
C SER A 21 -5.36 1.84 -1.86
N GLN A 22 -4.66 2.56 -0.98
CA GLN A 22 -3.60 3.49 -1.36
C GLN A 22 -2.29 2.79 -1.73
N THR A 23 -2.08 1.57 -1.27
CA THR A 23 -0.85 0.83 -1.56
C THR A 23 -0.98 -0.12 -2.74
N ILE A 24 -2.12 -0.77 -2.96
CA ILE A 24 -2.28 -1.69 -4.12
C ILE A 24 -2.12 -1.00 -5.47
N ILE A 25 -2.31 0.32 -5.58
CA ILE A 25 -2.24 1.06 -6.85
C ILE A 25 -0.83 1.21 -7.42
N THR A 26 0.20 0.97 -6.61
CA THR A 26 1.62 1.08 -7.02
C THR A 26 2.31 -0.29 -7.12
N THR A 27 1.58 -1.38 -7.01
CA THR A 27 2.13 -2.71 -7.28
C THR A 27 2.39 -2.90 -8.76
N SER A 28 3.37 -3.72 -9.10
CA SER A 28 3.71 -4.06 -10.49
C SER A 28 2.77 -5.13 -11.05
N SER A 29 2.47 -5.05 -12.33
CA SER A 29 1.85 -6.15 -13.08
C SER A 29 2.88 -7.09 -13.73
N ASP A 30 4.17 -6.77 -13.62
CA ASP A 30 5.27 -7.54 -14.19
C ASP A 30 5.57 -8.77 -13.32
N THR A 31 5.16 -9.94 -13.79
CA THR A 31 5.36 -11.22 -13.11
C THR A 31 6.81 -11.72 -13.12
N THR A 32 7.69 -11.09 -13.89
CA THR A 32 9.13 -11.42 -13.87
C THR A 32 9.81 -10.94 -12.59
N ARG A 33 9.16 -10.01 -11.87
CA ARG A 33 9.58 -9.52 -10.56
C ARG A 33 8.48 -9.76 -9.52
N PRO A 34 8.27 -11.02 -9.08
CA PRO A 34 7.12 -11.39 -8.25
C PRO A 34 7.00 -10.56 -6.98
N VAL A 35 8.12 -10.22 -6.32
CA VAL A 35 8.13 -9.43 -5.08
C VAL A 35 7.48 -8.05 -5.22
N LEU A 36 7.41 -7.49 -6.44
CA LEU A 36 6.77 -6.20 -6.71
C LEU A 36 5.28 -6.34 -7.07
N THR A 37 4.76 -7.56 -7.27
CA THR A 37 3.34 -7.78 -7.59
C THR A 37 2.46 -7.83 -6.35
N GLY A 38 3.05 -7.70 -5.17
CA GLY A 38 2.38 -7.65 -3.88
C GLY A 38 2.67 -6.37 -3.10
N VAL A 39 2.00 -6.26 -1.96
CA VAL A 39 2.23 -5.19 -0.99
C VAL A 39 3.09 -5.76 0.14
N TYR A 40 4.18 -5.08 0.45
CA TYR A 40 5.09 -5.41 1.54
C TYR A 40 4.54 -4.87 2.86
N TRP A 41 4.30 -5.77 3.78
CA TRP A 41 3.88 -5.48 5.14
C TRP A 41 5.07 -5.68 6.06
N HIS A 42 5.45 -4.65 6.77
CA HIS A 42 6.59 -4.75 7.68
C HIS A 42 6.43 -3.87 8.91
N SER A 43 6.95 -4.37 10.02
CA SER A 43 7.05 -3.60 11.26
C SER A 43 8.32 -2.73 11.26
N HIS A 44 8.19 -1.51 11.74
CA HIS A 44 9.30 -0.60 11.95
C HIS A 44 8.96 0.36 13.09
N GLU A 45 9.86 0.44 14.08
CA GLU A 45 9.70 1.32 15.25
C GLU A 45 8.33 1.16 15.95
N GLY A 46 7.87 -0.09 16.12
CA GLY A 46 6.60 -0.38 16.76
C GLY A 46 5.33 -0.06 15.95
N GLN A 47 5.48 0.19 14.66
CA GLN A 47 4.39 0.48 13.73
C GLN A 47 4.39 -0.52 12.58
N LEU A 48 3.21 -0.90 12.11
CA LEU A 48 3.03 -1.69 10.90
C LEU A 48 2.88 -0.75 9.69
N TYR A 49 3.70 -0.99 8.67
CA TYR A 49 3.68 -0.28 7.40
C TYR A 49 3.29 -1.19 6.25
N LEU A 50 2.58 -0.63 5.30
CA LEU A 50 2.29 -1.20 4.00
C LEU A 50 3.06 -0.42 2.96
N ALA A 51 3.82 -1.10 2.11
CA ALA A 51 4.58 -0.46 1.04
C ALA A 51 4.47 -1.23 -0.27
N SER A 52 4.48 -0.54 -1.37
CA SER A 52 4.48 -1.14 -2.70
C SER A 52 5.18 -0.24 -3.72
N THR A 53 5.76 -0.83 -4.73
CA THR A 53 6.42 -0.12 -5.83
C THR A 53 6.41 -0.96 -7.11
N ASP A 54 6.37 -0.29 -8.26
CA ASP A 54 6.59 -0.89 -9.57
C ASP A 54 7.98 -0.55 -10.15
N GLY A 55 8.81 0.15 -9.34
CA GLY A 55 10.14 0.63 -9.73
C GLY A 55 10.16 2.08 -10.22
N TYR A 56 9.00 2.68 -10.52
CA TYR A 56 8.86 4.09 -10.95
C TYR A 56 8.18 4.96 -9.89
N ARG A 57 7.25 4.38 -9.14
CA ARG A 57 6.50 5.06 -8.08
C ARG A 57 6.45 4.17 -6.84
N LEU A 58 6.28 4.80 -5.69
CA LEU A 58 6.26 4.16 -4.39
C LEU A 58 5.04 4.66 -3.60
N SER A 59 4.36 3.76 -2.93
CA SER A 59 3.39 4.09 -1.88
C SER A 59 3.84 3.48 -0.57
N GLU A 60 3.81 4.27 0.51
CA GLU A 60 3.96 3.79 1.87
C GLU A 60 2.79 4.30 2.71
N ARG A 61 2.22 3.45 3.54
CA ARG A 61 1.17 3.81 4.48
C ARG A 61 1.40 3.14 5.83
N ARG A 62 1.44 3.94 6.90
CA ARG A 62 1.37 3.43 8.27
C ARG A 62 -0.06 2.97 8.57
N LEU A 63 -0.22 1.79 9.13
CA LEU A 63 -1.52 1.20 9.43
C LEU A 63 -1.84 1.26 10.93
N VAL A 64 -1.09 0.55 11.76
CA VAL A 64 -1.43 0.36 13.17
C VAL A 64 -0.15 0.15 14.01
N GLU A 65 -0.24 0.44 15.31
CA GLU A 65 0.81 0.07 16.24
C GLU A 65 0.85 -1.45 16.42
N THR A 66 2.05 -2.02 16.47
CA THR A 66 2.24 -3.46 16.66
C THR A 66 3.50 -3.75 17.45
N LYS A 67 3.45 -4.82 18.25
CA LYS A 67 4.63 -5.41 18.90
C LYS A 67 5.17 -6.60 18.13
N SER A 68 4.43 -7.07 17.12
CA SER A 68 4.82 -8.20 16.28
C SER A 68 5.86 -7.76 15.26
N GLU A 69 6.84 -8.61 15.02
CA GLU A 69 7.81 -8.41 13.93
C GLU A 69 7.26 -9.05 12.66
N VAL A 70 6.70 -8.21 11.79
CA VAL A 70 6.14 -8.64 10.50
C VAL A 70 7.10 -8.26 9.38
N SER A 71 7.30 -9.18 8.44
CA SER A 71 8.00 -8.96 7.18
C SER A 71 7.40 -9.92 6.14
N ALA A 72 6.40 -9.48 5.40
CA ALA A 72 5.62 -10.32 4.52
C ALA A 72 5.21 -9.57 3.25
N ILE A 73 5.21 -10.24 2.09
CA ILE A 73 4.71 -9.69 0.84
C ILE A 73 3.40 -10.40 0.51
N ILE A 74 2.30 -9.64 0.56
CA ILE A 74 0.95 -10.16 0.32
C ILE A 74 0.55 -9.88 -1.12
N PRO A 75 0.09 -10.89 -1.88
CA PRO A 75 -0.36 -10.69 -3.26
C PRO A 75 -1.45 -9.61 -3.36
N THR A 76 -1.34 -8.73 -4.36
CA THR A 76 -2.33 -7.67 -4.62
C THR A 76 -3.74 -8.23 -4.79
N GLN A 77 -3.90 -9.36 -5.47
CA GLN A 77 -5.20 -10.00 -5.66
C GLN A 77 -5.85 -10.40 -4.33
N THR A 78 -5.08 -10.94 -3.39
CA THR A 78 -5.58 -11.27 -2.05
C THR A 78 -6.12 -10.03 -1.34
N LEU A 79 -5.38 -8.93 -1.37
CA LEU A 79 -5.80 -7.67 -0.75
C LEU A 79 -7.05 -7.07 -1.42
N GLN A 80 -7.20 -7.23 -2.73
CA GLN A 80 -8.43 -6.84 -3.44
C GLN A 80 -9.63 -7.68 -2.99
N GLU A 81 -9.46 -8.99 -2.78
CA GLU A 81 -10.53 -9.86 -2.23
C GLU A 81 -10.87 -9.47 -0.79
N VAL A 82 -9.87 -9.18 0.03
CA VAL A 82 -10.08 -8.67 1.40
C VAL A 82 -10.93 -7.41 1.38
N LEU A 83 -10.59 -6.43 0.52
CA LEU A 83 -11.36 -5.18 0.39
C LEU A 83 -12.81 -5.40 -0.04
N ARG A 84 -13.08 -6.39 -0.93
CA ARG A 84 -14.43 -6.72 -1.38
C ARG A 84 -15.31 -7.33 -0.30
N ASN A 85 -14.71 -8.03 0.67
CA ASN A 85 -15.41 -8.67 1.77
C ASN A 85 -15.68 -7.74 2.96
N ILE A 86 -15.10 -6.54 2.98
CA ILE A 86 -15.39 -5.54 4.00
C ILE A 86 -16.69 -4.79 3.67
N THR A 87 -17.66 -4.91 4.54
CA THR A 87 -18.97 -4.24 4.46
C THR A 87 -19.07 -3.09 5.48
N GLU A 88 -20.19 -2.39 5.48
CA GLU A 88 -20.47 -1.34 6.48
C GLU A 88 -20.64 -1.92 7.91
N GLU A 89 -20.99 -3.21 8.02
CA GLU A 89 -21.16 -3.92 9.29
C GLU A 89 -19.85 -4.49 9.84
N THR A 90 -18.75 -4.38 9.10
CA THR A 90 -17.45 -4.90 9.54
C THR A 90 -16.87 -4.02 10.64
N GLU A 91 -16.73 -4.56 11.84
CA GLU A 91 -16.21 -3.84 13.00
C GLU A 91 -14.68 -3.92 13.11
N GLU A 92 -14.10 -5.06 12.68
CA GLU A 92 -12.65 -5.28 12.76
C GLU A 92 -12.16 -6.23 11.66
N VAL A 93 -10.87 -6.12 11.35
CA VAL A 93 -10.15 -7.07 10.49
C VAL A 93 -9.05 -7.71 11.32
N ASN A 94 -9.13 -9.01 11.51
CA ASN A 94 -8.12 -9.79 12.19
C ASN A 94 -7.17 -10.41 11.18
N ILE A 95 -5.86 -10.25 11.39
CA ILE A 95 -4.81 -10.67 10.48
C ILE A 95 -3.85 -11.56 11.25
N LEU A 96 -3.64 -12.76 10.75
CA LEU A 96 -2.71 -13.73 11.31
C LEU A 96 -1.63 -14.05 10.28
N PHE A 97 -0.38 -13.93 10.68
CA PHE A 97 0.77 -14.25 9.85
C PHE A 97 1.44 -15.52 10.35
N ASP A 98 1.84 -16.38 9.43
CA ASP A 98 2.87 -17.39 9.64
C ASP A 98 4.01 -17.20 8.62
N GLU A 99 4.97 -18.14 8.59
CA GLU A 99 6.17 -18.04 7.73
C GLU A 99 5.86 -18.04 6.23
N ILE A 100 4.73 -18.62 5.81
CA ILE A 100 4.43 -18.85 4.38
C ILE A 100 3.07 -18.35 3.94
N GLN A 101 2.20 -17.95 4.87
CA GLN A 101 0.84 -17.54 4.55
C GLN A 101 0.32 -16.46 5.50
N VAL A 102 -0.71 -15.78 5.05
CA VAL A 102 -1.50 -14.82 5.82
C VAL A 102 -2.96 -15.24 5.82
N GLN A 103 -3.64 -15.08 6.95
CA GLN A 103 -5.08 -15.28 7.09
C GLN A 103 -5.73 -13.96 7.51
N PHE A 104 -6.77 -13.57 6.79
CA PHE A 104 -7.65 -12.45 7.15
C PHE A 104 -8.99 -13.02 7.62
N ARG A 105 -9.47 -12.54 8.77
CA ARG A 105 -10.81 -12.82 9.28
C ARG A 105 -11.61 -11.54 9.28
N ILE A 106 -12.74 -11.57 8.57
CA ILE A 106 -13.64 -10.44 8.34
C ILE A 106 -15.05 -10.96 8.58
N ASN A 107 -15.69 -10.60 9.69
CA ASN A 107 -16.98 -11.18 10.08
C ASN A 107 -16.90 -12.74 10.07
N ASP A 108 -17.76 -13.40 9.31
CA ASP A 108 -17.79 -14.86 9.14
C ASP A 108 -16.92 -15.37 7.99
N THR A 109 -16.16 -14.48 7.33
CA THR A 109 -15.32 -14.84 6.17
C THR A 109 -13.87 -14.98 6.58
N GLU A 110 -13.23 -16.07 6.15
CA GLU A 110 -11.79 -16.27 6.26
C GLU A 110 -11.17 -16.34 4.87
N ILE A 111 -10.12 -15.51 4.67
CA ILE A 111 -9.33 -15.47 3.43
C ILE A 111 -7.92 -15.88 3.77
N ILE A 112 -7.44 -16.97 3.20
CA ILE A 112 -6.09 -17.48 3.40
C ILE A 112 -5.31 -17.35 2.09
N SER A 113 -4.11 -16.81 2.17
CA SER A 113 -3.25 -16.64 1.00
C SER A 113 -1.80 -17.00 1.32
N ARG A 114 -1.11 -17.58 0.35
CA ARG A 114 0.33 -17.70 0.40
C ARG A 114 1.00 -16.34 0.25
N LEU A 115 2.07 -16.14 0.99
CA LEU A 115 2.95 -14.99 0.83
C LEU A 115 3.80 -15.14 -0.44
N ILE A 116 4.21 -14.02 -1.01
CA ILE A 116 5.18 -14.02 -2.10
C ILE A 116 6.56 -14.16 -1.47
N ASP A 117 7.28 -15.20 -1.88
CA ASP A 117 8.64 -15.45 -1.42
C ASP A 117 9.63 -14.48 -2.05
N GLY A 118 10.60 -14.05 -1.26
CA GLY A 118 11.68 -13.16 -1.68
C GLY A 118 11.84 -11.91 -0.82
N ASN A 119 12.86 -11.13 -1.14
CA ASN A 119 13.16 -9.89 -0.42
C ASN A 119 12.59 -8.68 -1.14
N PHE A 120 11.76 -7.89 -0.44
CA PHE A 120 11.30 -6.60 -0.96
C PHE A 120 12.47 -5.60 -0.97
N PRO A 121 12.58 -4.74 -2.01
CA PRO A 121 13.65 -3.74 -2.07
C PRO A 121 13.65 -2.82 -0.86
N ASP A 122 14.84 -2.41 -0.40
CA ASP A 122 14.97 -1.39 0.63
C ASP A 122 14.61 0.00 0.08
N TYR A 123 13.31 0.26 0.05
CA TYR A 123 12.73 1.47 -0.52
C TYR A 123 12.91 2.72 0.36
N ARG A 124 13.17 2.54 1.66
CA ARG A 124 13.28 3.68 2.59
C ARG A 124 14.47 4.58 2.28
N GLN A 125 15.52 4.02 1.70
CA GLN A 125 16.66 4.78 1.20
C GLN A 125 16.30 5.69 0.02
N LEU A 126 15.24 5.36 -0.73
CA LEU A 126 14.80 6.14 -1.90
C LEU A 126 13.93 7.33 -1.51
N ILE A 127 13.40 7.38 -0.29
CA ILE A 127 12.55 8.48 0.17
C ILE A 127 13.43 9.70 0.47
N PRO A 128 13.25 10.83 -0.24
CA PRO A 128 14.06 12.02 -0.01
C PRO A 128 13.84 12.55 1.42
N LYS A 129 14.93 12.73 2.17
CA LYS A 129 14.88 13.31 3.52
C LYS A 129 14.73 14.84 3.50
N ASN A 130 15.21 15.47 2.44
CA ASN A 130 15.15 16.91 2.25
C ASN A 130 14.66 17.24 0.84
N SER A 131 13.94 18.36 0.70
CA SER A 131 13.50 18.89 -0.60
C SER A 131 13.89 20.36 -0.69
N GLU A 132 14.47 20.76 -1.82
CA GLU A 132 14.81 22.18 -2.09
C GLU A 132 13.55 23.00 -2.43
N THR A 133 12.53 22.34 -2.98
CA THR A 133 11.29 23.00 -3.40
C THR A 133 10.10 22.32 -2.75
N LYS A 134 9.18 23.12 -2.19
CA LYS A 134 7.93 22.66 -1.60
C LYS A 134 6.77 23.46 -2.18
N ALA A 135 5.81 22.76 -2.78
CA ALA A 135 4.57 23.35 -3.27
C ALA A 135 3.38 22.89 -2.41
N ILE A 136 2.55 23.83 -1.97
CA ILE A 136 1.29 23.55 -1.26
C ILE A 136 0.15 23.86 -2.21
N LEU A 137 -0.67 22.87 -2.54
CA LEU A 137 -1.72 22.96 -3.54
C LEU A 137 -3.08 22.60 -2.93
N ASN A 138 -4.15 23.21 -3.47
CA ASN A 138 -5.51 22.76 -3.16
C ASN A 138 -5.72 21.37 -3.78
N LYS A 139 -6.08 20.39 -2.96
CA LYS A 139 -6.25 18.99 -3.38
C LYS A 139 -7.30 18.83 -4.48
N ALA A 140 -8.47 19.49 -4.34
CA ALA A 140 -9.56 19.34 -5.30
C ALA A 140 -9.19 19.92 -6.67
N ASP A 141 -8.58 21.10 -6.69
CA ASP A 141 -8.10 21.73 -7.91
C ASP A 141 -7.00 20.92 -8.59
N PHE A 142 -6.04 20.42 -7.81
CA PHE A 142 -4.97 19.60 -8.33
C PHE A 142 -5.49 18.31 -8.98
N ILE A 143 -6.44 17.61 -8.32
CA ILE A 143 -7.09 16.42 -8.89
C ILE A 143 -7.84 16.79 -10.17
N ARG A 144 -8.58 17.90 -10.19
CA ARG A 144 -9.33 18.35 -11.37
C ARG A 144 -8.40 18.62 -12.56
N ILE A 145 -7.34 19.38 -12.34
CA ILE A 145 -6.38 19.76 -13.38
C ILE A 145 -5.63 18.54 -13.89
N THR A 146 -5.15 17.66 -13.03
CA THR A 146 -4.43 16.45 -13.43
C THR A 146 -5.33 15.48 -14.20
N LYS A 147 -6.62 15.36 -13.87
CA LYS A 147 -7.58 14.58 -14.66
C LYS A 147 -7.76 15.14 -16.06
N ILE A 148 -7.89 16.46 -16.21
CA ILE A 148 -8.01 17.13 -17.51
C ILE A 148 -6.72 16.93 -18.31
N ALA A 149 -5.55 17.22 -17.73
CA ALA A 149 -4.26 17.02 -18.38
C ALA A 149 -4.05 15.57 -18.82
N GLY A 150 -4.46 14.60 -18.01
CA GLY A 150 -4.38 13.18 -18.31
C GLY A 150 -5.18 12.74 -19.54
N LEU A 151 -6.26 13.44 -19.90
CA LEU A 151 -7.02 13.17 -21.12
C LEU A 151 -6.19 13.46 -22.38
N PHE A 152 -5.39 14.53 -22.35
CA PHE A 152 -4.52 14.93 -23.44
C PHE A 152 -3.18 14.20 -23.44
N ALA A 153 -2.75 13.69 -22.27
CA ALA A 153 -1.49 12.97 -22.15
C ALA A 153 -1.53 11.53 -22.71
N ARG A 154 -2.69 11.03 -23.12
CA ARG A 154 -2.83 9.65 -23.65
C ARG A 154 -1.91 9.36 -24.83
N GLU A 155 -1.70 10.34 -25.71
CA GLU A 155 -0.81 10.25 -26.85
C GLU A 155 0.68 10.34 -26.48
N SER A 156 0.99 10.83 -25.28
CA SER A 156 2.34 11.01 -24.72
C SER A 156 2.67 10.01 -23.61
N GLY A 157 2.13 8.80 -23.69
CA GLY A 157 2.37 7.74 -22.70
C GLY A 157 1.82 8.04 -21.31
N GLY A 158 0.86 8.97 -21.18
CA GLY A 158 0.21 9.33 -19.90
C GLY A 158 1.03 10.28 -19.02
N SER A 159 2.13 10.85 -19.53
CA SER A 159 2.99 11.75 -18.77
C SER A 159 2.43 13.16 -18.67
N VAL A 160 2.43 13.73 -17.47
CA VAL A 160 2.06 15.14 -17.20
C VAL A 160 3.25 15.80 -16.51
N THR A 161 3.72 16.92 -17.07
CA THR A 161 4.82 17.70 -16.50
C THR A 161 4.27 18.82 -15.63
N LEU A 162 4.82 18.91 -14.42
CA LEU A 162 4.54 19.99 -13.48
C LEU A 162 5.73 20.96 -13.50
N THR A 163 5.47 22.24 -13.78
CA THR A 163 6.47 23.29 -13.73
C THR A 163 6.10 24.30 -12.65
N THR A 164 7.04 24.61 -11.76
CA THR A 164 6.87 25.67 -10.76
C THR A 164 7.52 26.94 -11.27
N ASP A 165 6.77 28.05 -11.29
CA ASP A 165 7.29 29.38 -11.57
C ASP A 165 7.19 30.23 -10.30
N LEU A 166 8.34 30.57 -9.72
CA LEU A 166 8.41 31.39 -8.51
C LEU A 166 8.11 32.88 -8.76
N LYS A 167 8.03 33.32 -10.03
CA LYS A 167 7.78 34.72 -10.39
C LYS A 167 6.30 35.06 -10.45
N ASN A 168 5.43 34.06 -10.64
CA ASN A 168 3.97 34.22 -10.66
C ASN A 168 3.37 33.63 -9.39
N LYS A 169 3.33 34.43 -8.32
CA LYS A 169 2.62 34.10 -7.08
C LYS A 169 1.16 34.48 -7.19
#